data_41cd5abd66b0bef779abce1becc9c4fc
#
_entry.id   41cd5abd66b0bef779abce1becc9c4fc
#
_cell.length_a   1.000
_cell.length_b   1.000
_cell.length_c   1.000
_cell.angle_alpha   90.00
_cell.angle_beta   90.00
_cell.angle_gamma   90.00
#
_symmetry.space_group_name_H-M   'P 1'
#
loop_
_entity.id
_entity.type
_entity.pdbx_description
1 polymer ?
#
loop_
_entity_poly.entity_id
_entity_poly.type
_entity_poly.pdbx_seq_one_letter_code
_entity_poly.pdbx_strand_id
1 'polypeptide(L)'
;MSHEGIRIAPKDQQGRENEAERPLPRISITPEKVRVLITEGKGMEIDWIDGHKSAWSFAWLRLACPCATCVEERKAEGRKAGQAKPKPTVLLPMYTPPVKPASVHPVGRYAIQFNWLDGHTTGIYSWEYLRRVCQCSECTFGAAETTGAPN
;
A
#
# COMPACT_ATOMS: atom_id res chain seq x y z
N MET A 1 -8.71 42.73 27.01
CA MET A 1 -8.86 41.30 26.76
C MET A 1 -7.96 40.89 25.66
N SER A 2 -6.99 40.11 26.03
CA SER A 2 -6.06 39.56 25.05
C SER A 2 -6.74 38.43 24.30
N HIS A 3 -7.03 38.66 23.06
CA HIS A 3 -7.33 37.60 22.16
C HIS A 3 -5.98 36.96 21.82
N GLU A 4 -5.62 36.01 22.63
CA GLU A 4 -4.46 35.22 22.33
C GLU A 4 -4.67 34.49 21.03
N GLY A 5 -3.82 34.82 20.09
CA GLY A 5 -3.96 34.44 18.72
C GLY A 5 -4.08 32.95 18.55
N ILE A 6 -5.08 32.57 17.80
CA ILE A 6 -5.16 31.28 17.18
C ILE A 6 -3.83 31.04 16.49
N ARG A 7 -3.05 30.09 17.01
CA ARG A 7 -1.83 29.68 16.35
C ARG A 7 -2.19 28.97 15.06
N ILE A 8 -2.11 29.72 13.99
CA ILE A 8 -2.25 29.14 12.66
C ILE A 8 -0.98 28.37 12.40
N ALA A 9 -1.10 27.07 12.22
CA ALA A 9 0.02 26.25 11.77
C ALA A 9 0.59 26.80 10.47
N PRO A 10 1.91 26.76 10.28
CA PRO A 10 2.52 27.28 9.05
C PRO A 10 1.85 26.68 7.82
N LYS A 11 1.47 27.52 6.90
CA LYS A 11 0.80 27.14 5.64
C LYS A 11 1.50 26.00 4.89
N ASP A 12 2.78 25.88 5.09
CA ASP A 12 3.60 24.89 4.40
C ASP A 12 3.36 23.46 4.90
N GLN A 13 3.06 23.28 6.16
CA GLN A 13 2.74 21.97 6.71
C GLN A 13 1.32 21.53 6.34
N GLN A 14 0.37 22.46 6.38
CA GLN A 14 -1.00 22.18 5.94
C GLN A 14 -1.07 21.85 4.44
N GLY A 15 -0.23 22.48 3.64
CA GLY A 15 -0.15 22.20 2.22
C GLY A 15 0.28 20.76 1.92
N ARG A 16 1.23 20.22 2.68
CA ARG A 16 1.75 18.86 2.48
C ARG A 16 0.79 17.78 2.98
N GLU A 17 0.14 18.03 4.11
CA GLU A 17 -0.87 17.11 4.63
C GLU A 17 -2.09 17.04 3.71
N ASN A 18 -2.50 18.16 3.16
CA ASN A 18 -3.63 18.24 2.24
C ASN A 18 -3.34 17.58 0.87
N GLU A 19 -2.10 17.53 0.44
CA GLU A 19 -1.74 16.83 -0.80
C GLU A 19 -1.84 15.31 -0.65
N ALA A 20 -1.43 14.78 0.50
CA ALA A 20 -1.53 13.36 0.78
C ALA A 20 -2.99 12.89 0.94
N GLU A 21 -3.87 13.78 1.40
CA GLU A 21 -5.28 13.47 1.62
C GLU A 21 -6.18 13.79 0.42
N ARG A 22 -5.65 14.49 -0.58
CA ARG A 22 -6.45 14.87 -1.74
C ARG A 22 -6.93 13.62 -2.48
N PRO A 23 -8.25 13.48 -2.71
CA PRO A 23 -8.75 12.32 -3.44
C PRO A 23 -8.19 12.29 -4.86
N LEU A 24 -7.83 11.11 -5.30
CA LEU A 24 -7.35 10.91 -6.67
C LEU A 24 -8.52 11.02 -7.67
N PRO A 25 -8.25 11.49 -8.90
CA PRO A 25 -9.28 11.50 -9.94
C PRO A 25 -9.85 10.11 -10.17
N ARG A 26 -11.13 10.01 -10.44
CA ARG A 26 -11.81 8.73 -10.69
C ARG A 26 -11.14 7.91 -11.77
N ILE A 27 -10.65 8.56 -12.81
CA ILE A 27 -9.95 7.88 -13.90
C ILE A 27 -8.68 7.17 -13.45
N SER A 28 -8.01 7.70 -12.42
CA SER A 28 -6.78 7.12 -11.88
C SER A 28 -7.03 5.93 -10.95
N ILE A 29 -8.23 5.81 -10.40
CA ILE A 29 -8.57 4.78 -9.42
C ILE A 29 -9.61 3.79 -9.93
N THR A 30 -9.88 3.80 -11.23
CA THR A 30 -10.79 2.85 -11.85
C THR A 30 -9.97 1.80 -12.61
N PRO A 31 -9.99 0.55 -12.17
CA PRO A 31 -9.29 -0.49 -12.90
C PRO A 31 -10.06 -0.87 -14.17
N GLU A 32 -9.36 -0.99 -15.27
CA GLU A 32 -9.88 -1.54 -16.51
C GLU A 32 -9.79 -3.07 -16.48
N LYS A 33 -8.64 -3.58 -15.99
CA LYS A 33 -8.38 -5.00 -15.91
C LYS A 33 -7.56 -5.33 -14.66
N VAL A 34 -8.00 -6.34 -13.93
CA VAL A 34 -7.29 -6.83 -12.74
C VAL A 34 -6.92 -8.29 -12.97
N ARG A 35 -5.66 -8.63 -12.79
CA ARG A 35 -5.14 -9.99 -12.92
C ARG A 35 -4.48 -10.38 -11.61
N VAL A 36 -4.98 -11.45 -11.00
CA VAL A 36 -4.37 -11.99 -9.78
C VAL A 36 -3.77 -13.35 -10.12
N LEU A 37 -2.45 -13.43 -10.10
CA LEU A 37 -1.68 -14.57 -10.60
C LEU A 37 -1.40 -15.57 -9.47
N ILE A 38 -2.46 -16.12 -8.88
CA ILE A 38 -2.39 -17.03 -7.72
C ILE A 38 -1.67 -18.32 -8.08
N THR A 39 -2.05 -18.95 -9.18
CA THR A 39 -1.45 -20.22 -9.64
C THR A 39 0.04 -20.11 -9.88
N GLU A 40 0.46 -18.98 -10.42
CA GLU A 40 1.85 -18.69 -10.72
C GLU A 40 2.63 -18.19 -9.50
N GLY A 41 1.92 -17.81 -8.43
CA GLY A 41 2.53 -17.28 -7.23
C GLY A 41 3.26 -15.95 -7.40
N LYS A 42 2.93 -15.21 -8.46
CA LYS A 42 3.65 -13.97 -8.80
C LYS A 42 3.13 -12.74 -8.08
N GLY A 43 1.84 -12.47 -8.20
CA GLY A 43 1.28 -11.25 -7.62
C GLY A 43 0.02 -10.79 -8.32
N MET A 44 -0.20 -9.49 -8.31
CA MET A 44 -1.37 -8.85 -8.92
C MET A 44 -0.91 -7.75 -9.88
N GLU A 45 -1.60 -7.65 -11.01
CA GLU A 45 -1.41 -6.60 -11.99
C GLU A 45 -2.73 -5.88 -12.25
N ILE A 46 -2.66 -4.56 -12.39
CA ILE A 46 -3.83 -3.74 -12.71
C ILE A 46 -3.50 -2.83 -13.89
N ASP A 47 -4.35 -2.88 -14.90
CA ASP A 47 -4.38 -1.89 -15.96
C ASP A 47 -5.49 -0.89 -15.62
N TRP A 48 -5.15 0.38 -15.50
CA TRP A 48 -6.07 1.45 -15.14
C TRP A 48 -6.66 2.11 -16.39
N ILE A 49 -7.86 2.66 -16.27
CA ILE A 49 -8.52 3.28 -17.44
C ILE A 49 -7.80 4.52 -17.98
N ASP A 50 -6.94 5.14 -17.18
CA ASP A 50 -6.10 6.26 -17.62
C ASP A 50 -4.84 5.81 -18.39
N GLY A 51 -4.71 4.51 -18.65
CA GLY A 51 -3.55 3.93 -19.33
C GLY A 51 -2.39 3.56 -18.44
N HIS A 52 -2.45 3.83 -17.14
CA HIS A 52 -1.41 3.46 -16.20
C HIS A 52 -1.44 1.95 -15.92
N LYS A 53 -0.29 1.38 -15.61
CA LYS A 53 -0.17 -0.04 -15.26
C LYS A 53 0.56 -0.19 -13.95
N SER A 54 0.02 -1.02 -13.07
CA SER A 54 0.61 -1.32 -11.77
C SER A 54 0.80 -2.81 -11.59
N ALA A 55 1.86 -3.21 -10.91
CA ALA A 55 2.13 -4.60 -10.58
C ALA A 55 2.78 -4.70 -9.20
N TRP A 56 2.38 -5.70 -8.43
CA TRP A 56 2.94 -5.98 -7.11
C TRP A 56 3.13 -7.48 -6.93
N SER A 57 4.20 -7.87 -6.24
CA SER A 57 4.34 -9.25 -5.77
C SER A 57 3.39 -9.51 -4.60
N PHE A 58 3.06 -10.76 -4.34
CA PHE A 58 2.24 -11.10 -3.18
C PHE A 58 2.95 -10.77 -1.86
N ALA A 59 4.25 -10.97 -1.80
CA ALA A 59 5.04 -10.60 -0.63
C ALA A 59 4.92 -9.12 -0.32
N TRP A 60 5.02 -8.27 -1.34
CA TRP A 60 4.87 -6.82 -1.20
C TRP A 60 3.47 -6.44 -0.74
N LEU A 61 2.44 -7.02 -1.36
CA LEU A 61 1.04 -6.76 -1.00
C LEU A 61 0.74 -7.15 0.45
N ARG A 62 1.28 -8.28 0.91
CA ARG A 62 1.09 -8.72 2.30
C ARG A 62 1.73 -7.75 3.28
N LEU A 63 2.93 -7.25 2.97
CA LEU A 63 3.63 -6.26 3.79
C LEU A 63 2.96 -4.88 3.74
N ALA A 64 2.19 -4.62 2.70
CA ALA A 64 1.46 -3.37 2.51
C ALA A 64 0.00 -3.44 2.95
N CYS A 65 -0.40 -4.49 3.67
CA CYS A 65 -1.79 -4.68 4.10
C CYS A 65 -2.33 -3.41 4.78
N PRO A 66 -3.46 -2.87 4.31
CA PRO A 66 -4.02 -1.63 4.86
C PRO A 66 -4.93 -1.82 6.08
N CYS A 67 -5.07 -3.04 6.62
CA CYS A 67 -5.89 -3.23 7.81
C CYS A 67 -5.29 -2.48 9.02
N ALA A 68 -6.13 -2.14 9.98
CA ALA A 68 -5.73 -1.34 11.13
C ALA A 68 -4.54 -1.95 11.89
N THR A 69 -4.56 -3.25 12.12
CA THR A 69 -3.47 -3.96 12.84
C THR A 69 -2.13 -3.83 12.11
N CYS A 70 -2.12 -4.07 10.81
CA CYS A 70 -0.90 -4.01 10.01
C CYS A 70 -0.38 -2.57 9.88
N VAL A 71 -1.26 -1.60 9.75
CA VAL A 71 -0.90 -0.16 9.71
C VAL A 71 -0.25 0.25 11.04
N GLU A 72 -0.85 -0.13 12.17
CA GLU A 72 -0.32 0.18 13.49
C GLU A 72 1.04 -0.48 13.74
N GLU A 73 1.18 -1.73 13.36
CA GLU A 73 2.45 -2.46 13.45
C GLU A 73 3.56 -1.75 12.65
N ARG A 74 3.26 -1.36 11.41
CA ARG A 74 4.23 -0.62 10.60
C ARG A 74 4.60 0.73 11.21
N LYS A 75 3.64 1.47 11.75
CA LYS A 75 3.90 2.74 12.43
C LYS A 75 4.81 2.57 13.65
N ALA A 76 4.54 1.55 14.47
CA ALA A 76 5.35 1.24 15.65
C ALA A 76 6.79 0.89 15.28
N GLU A 77 6.99 0.22 14.14
CA GLU A 77 8.31 -0.19 13.66
C GLU A 77 8.98 0.82 12.74
N GLY A 78 8.32 1.93 12.43
CA GLY A 78 8.83 2.95 11.50
C GLY A 78 8.94 2.47 10.06
N ARG A 79 8.12 1.50 9.65
CA ARG A 79 8.14 0.93 8.30
C ARG A 79 7.08 1.56 7.40
N LYS A 80 7.41 1.65 6.14
CA LYS A 80 6.47 2.05 5.08
C LYS A 80 5.74 0.82 4.53
N ALA A 81 4.63 1.06 3.82
CA ALA A 81 3.91 -0.01 3.13
C ALA A 81 4.84 -0.76 2.17
N GLY A 82 4.80 -2.08 2.20
CA GLY A 82 5.64 -2.93 1.37
C GLY A 82 7.07 -3.13 1.86
N GLN A 83 7.49 -2.42 2.88
CA GLN A 83 8.82 -2.55 3.44
C GLN A 83 8.93 -3.81 4.31
N ALA A 84 9.98 -4.58 4.11
CA ALA A 84 10.18 -5.83 4.84
C ALA A 84 10.38 -5.61 6.34
N LYS A 85 9.90 -6.57 7.13
CA LYS A 85 10.14 -6.59 8.57
C LYS A 85 11.62 -6.89 8.84
N PRO A 86 12.19 -6.34 9.94
CA PRO A 86 13.53 -6.73 10.34
C PRO A 86 13.57 -8.24 10.63
N LYS A 87 14.61 -8.90 10.15
CA LYS A 87 14.75 -10.34 10.34
C LYS A 87 14.92 -10.64 11.84
N PRO A 88 14.11 -11.52 12.42
CA PRO A 88 14.33 -11.94 13.80
C PRO A 88 15.66 -12.69 13.91
N THR A 89 16.38 -12.44 15.00
CA THR A 89 17.62 -13.13 15.29
C THR A 89 17.29 -14.53 15.82
N VAL A 90 16.83 -15.42 14.95
CA VAL A 90 16.48 -16.79 15.34
C VAL A 90 17.56 -17.72 14.83
N LEU A 91 18.11 -18.52 15.74
CA LEU A 91 19.19 -19.47 15.42
C LEU A 91 18.70 -20.72 14.69
N LEU A 92 17.39 -20.98 14.68
CA LEU A 92 16.82 -22.16 14.05
C LEU A 92 16.02 -21.75 12.81
N PRO A 93 16.26 -22.37 11.65
CA PRO A 93 15.45 -22.12 10.47
C PRO A 93 14.03 -22.64 10.70
N MET A 94 13.06 -21.73 10.73
CA MET A 94 11.66 -22.08 10.81
C MET A 94 11.05 -22.12 9.41
N TYR A 95 10.18 -23.09 9.18
CA TYR A 95 9.43 -23.14 7.92
C TYR A 95 8.57 -21.88 7.79
N THR A 96 8.76 -21.17 6.71
CA THR A 96 7.95 -20.02 6.35
C THR A 96 7.05 -20.41 5.19
N PRO A 97 5.71 -20.39 5.36
CA PRO A 97 4.82 -20.69 4.25
C PRO A 97 4.99 -19.66 3.13
N PRO A 98 4.77 -20.05 1.87
CA PRO A 98 4.85 -19.09 0.76
C PRO A 98 3.82 -17.98 0.94
N VAL A 99 4.22 -16.74 0.64
CA VAL A 99 3.34 -15.58 0.74
C VAL A 99 2.48 -15.51 -0.51
N LYS A 100 1.29 -16.05 -0.42
CA LYS A 100 0.29 -15.96 -1.48
C LYS A 100 -1.12 -16.02 -0.87
N PRO A 101 -2.13 -15.51 -1.56
CA PRO A 101 -3.49 -15.63 -1.07
C PRO A 101 -4.05 -17.04 -1.33
N ALA A 102 -4.88 -17.50 -0.41
CA ALA A 102 -5.71 -18.68 -0.63
C ALA A 102 -6.89 -18.34 -1.54
N SER A 103 -7.43 -17.13 -1.41
CA SER A 103 -8.51 -16.62 -2.24
C SER A 103 -8.51 -15.10 -2.30
N VAL A 104 -9.18 -14.56 -3.31
CA VAL A 104 -9.30 -13.14 -3.55
C VAL A 104 -10.74 -12.83 -3.91
N HIS A 105 -11.33 -11.81 -3.32
CA HIS A 105 -12.73 -11.44 -3.53
C HIS A 105 -12.87 -9.93 -3.76
N PRO A 106 -13.72 -9.51 -4.71
CA PRO A 106 -14.04 -8.10 -4.83
C PRO A 106 -14.90 -7.65 -3.64
N VAL A 107 -14.67 -6.41 -3.18
CA VAL A 107 -15.46 -5.77 -2.15
C VAL A 107 -16.16 -4.57 -2.77
N GLY A 108 -17.46 -4.71 -3.06
CA GLY A 108 -18.18 -3.71 -3.81
C GLY A 108 -17.50 -3.41 -5.14
N ARG A 109 -17.45 -2.12 -5.51
CA ARG A 109 -16.76 -1.64 -6.72
C ARG A 109 -15.48 -0.88 -6.40
N TYR A 110 -15.12 -0.81 -5.12
CA TYR A 110 -14.05 0.08 -4.66
C TYR A 110 -12.82 -0.62 -4.11
N ALA A 111 -12.86 -1.95 -3.92
CA ALA A 111 -11.78 -2.65 -3.25
C ALA A 111 -11.71 -4.13 -3.63
N ILE A 112 -10.60 -4.74 -3.25
CA ILE A 112 -10.37 -6.18 -3.37
C ILE A 112 -9.84 -6.69 -2.03
N GLN A 113 -10.33 -7.85 -1.59
CA GLN A 113 -9.92 -8.48 -0.34
C GLN A 113 -9.09 -9.73 -0.62
N PHE A 114 -7.99 -9.85 0.10
CA PHE A 114 -7.12 -11.02 0.04
C PHE A 114 -7.28 -11.83 1.31
N ASN A 115 -7.50 -13.13 1.15
CA ASN A 115 -7.42 -14.10 2.24
C ASN A 115 -6.08 -14.83 2.10
N TRP A 116 -5.13 -14.48 2.94
CA TRP A 116 -3.77 -15.00 2.85
C TRP A 116 -3.64 -16.39 3.45
N LEU A 117 -2.70 -17.19 2.95
CA LEU A 117 -2.44 -18.55 3.45
C LEU A 117 -1.99 -18.58 4.93
N ASP A 118 -1.42 -17.49 5.43
CA ASP A 118 -1.03 -17.36 6.84
C ASP A 118 -2.20 -17.12 7.78
N GLY A 119 -3.44 -17.13 7.27
CA GLY A 119 -4.64 -16.89 8.04
C GLY A 119 -5.07 -15.43 8.15
N HIS A 120 -4.32 -14.51 7.58
CA HIS A 120 -4.67 -13.09 7.59
C HIS A 120 -5.78 -12.81 6.56
N THR A 121 -6.93 -12.35 7.01
CA THR A 121 -8.12 -12.16 6.16
C THR A 121 -8.70 -10.75 6.18
N THR A 122 -8.10 -9.84 6.93
CA THR A 122 -8.61 -8.48 7.14
C THR A 122 -8.10 -7.45 6.14
N GLY A 123 -7.31 -7.86 5.15
CA GLY A 123 -6.72 -6.97 4.17
C GLY A 123 -7.70 -6.61 3.05
N ILE A 124 -8.29 -5.42 3.14
CA ILE A 124 -9.13 -4.85 2.09
C ILE A 124 -8.36 -3.73 1.41
N TYR A 125 -8.00 -3.94 0.15
CA TYR A 125 -7.20 -3.00 -0.63
C TYR A 125 -8.13 -2.20 -1.53
N SER A 126 -8.35 -0.92 -1.23
CA SER A 126 -9.10 -0.05 -2.13
C SER A 126 -8.30 0.25 -3.39
N TRP A 127 -8.99 0.52 -4.49
CA TRP A 127 -8.32 0.91 -5.74
C TRP A 127 -7.51 2.20 -5.54
N GLU A 128 -8.03 3.13 -4.74
CA GLU A 128 -7.31 4.35 -4.40
C GLU A 128 -6.01 4.05 -3.66
N TYR A 129 -6.06 3.19 -2.65
CA TYR A 129 -4.86 2.78 -1.91
C TYR A 129 -3.84 2.14 -2.85
N LEU A 130 -4.28 1.18 -3.68
CA LEU A 130 -3.40 0.48 -4.62
C LEU A 130 -2.77 1.45 -5.62
N ARG A 131 -3.51 2.44 -6.10
CA ARG A 131 -2.94 3.45 -6.99
C ARG A 131 -1.88 4.30 -6.30
N ARG A 132 -2.11 4.69 -5.03
CA ARG A 132 -1.16 5.48 -4.24
C ARG A 132 0.15 4.73 -3.96
N VAL A 133 0.07 3.40 -3.83
CA VAL A 133 1.25 2.56 -3.55
C VAL A 133 1.77 1.84 -4.79
N CYS A 134 1.52 2.37 -5.95
CA CYS A 134 1.99 1.80 -7.22
C CYS A 134 3.50 1.69 -7.25
N GLN A 135 4.00 0.54 -7.70
CA GLN A 135 5.44 0.22 -7.74
C GLN A 135 6.06 0.38 -9.13
N CYS A 136 5.36 1.01 -10.05
CA CYS A 136 5.93 1.26 -11.38
C CYS A 136 7.05 2.30 -11.31
N SER A 137 7.91 2.33 -12.32
CA SER A 137 9.06 3.23 -12.36
C SER A 137 8.67 4.71 -12.26
N GLU A 138 7.53 5.10 -12.85
CA GLU A 138 7.07 6.49 -12.80
C GLU A 138 6.67 6.90 -11.38
N CYS A 139 5.96 6.05 -10.65
CA CYS A 139 5.48 6.35 -9.30
C CYS A 139 6.60 6.24 -8.26
N THR A 140 7.45 5.23 -8.35
CA THR A 140 8.57 5.05 -7.42
C THR A 140 9.68 6.07 -7.63
N PHE A 141 9.87 6.51 -8.86
CA PHE A 141 10.87 7.53 -9.18
C PHE A 141 10.53 8.87 -8.50
N GLY A 142 9.28 9.29 -8.57
CA GLY A 142 8.82 10.48 -7.86
C GLY A 142 8.96 10.37 -6.35
N ALA A 143 8.72 9.19 -5.78
CA ALA A 143 8.90 8.95 -4.34
C ALA A 143 10.39 8.96 -3.95
N ALA A 144 11.28 8.49 -4.82
CA ALA A 144 12.72 8.47 -4.58
C ALA A 144 13.31 9.87 -4.51
N GLU A 145 12.81 10.79 -5.31
CA GLU A 145 13.24 12.18 -5.29
C GLU A 145 12.91 12.88 -3.97
N THR A 146 11.80 12.50 -3.34
CA THR A 146 11.39 13.09 -2.08
C THR A 146 12.11 12.53 -0.86
N THR A 147 12.61 11.30 -0.94
CA THR A 147 13.25 10.64 0.20
C THR A 147 14.76 10.62 0.15
N GLY A 148 15.36 10.88 -1.02
CA GLY A 148 16.80 10.85 -1.18
C GLY A 148 17.45 9.50 -0.82
N ALA A 149 16.68 8.45 -0.70
CA ALA A 149 17.17 7.14 -0.32
C ALA A 149 17.52 6.34 -1.57
N PRO A 150 18.79 5.97 -1.77
CA PRO A 150 19.16 5.03 -2.80
C PRO A 150 18.74 3.63 -2.37
N ASN A 151 17.98 2.94 -3.17
CA ASN A 151 17.68 1.50 -3.05
C ASN A 151 17.27 1.00 -1.67
#